data_3544ce773f4642475b0a2cb43e584fcf
#
_entry.id   3544ce773f4642475b0a2cb43e584fcf
#
_cell.length_a   1.000
_cell.length_b   1.000
_cell.length_c   1.000
_cell.angle_alpha   90.00
_cell.angle_beta   90.00
_cell.angle_gamma   90.00
#
_symmetry.space_group_name_H-M   'P 1'
#
loop_
_entity.id
_entity.type
_entity.pdbx_description
1 polymer ?
#
loop_
_entity_poly.entity_id
_entity_poly.type
_entity_poly.pdbx_seq_one_letter_code
_entity_poly.pdbx_strand_id
1 'polypeptide(L)'
;MASGMDPHSQEPTTREWLSLLARPGIGIKRWLVVGFVGLLILTTGIAFALSVSVTDTIVDIARRSTFAGRMSPVVRGGLTAAIGLTLAIIATYMLYRQLAFGARYGQGNQGIIESLAHRQARSTGPNIVAIGGGTGLSTLLRGLKAHTDHLSAVVTVADDGGSSGRLRDELGIAPPGDARQCLIALSESEPLMERVLSYRFSEGSGLGGHNFGNLLLAALVDIEGDLHHALESAAKLLIVRGRVLPSSTSTKMRIAARTISGNYLEGESSIGHGGEAIENIWSEPPDCEPNPAVLRAIREADLIVMGPGSLYTSILPNFLIPGIREAVRQATVPKLLVCNVATQPGETGDMSAEDHLREFERHSHVFVSHFLVNSHPLEIHSEVGQTPILPSRSNSIREAVTVVQANFSDPTRITHHDPVRLARTILNVLSNA
;
A
#
# COMPACT_ATOMS: atom_id res chain seq x y z
N MET A 1 -7.87 -5.55 -45.65
CA MET A 1 -8.10 -4.12 -45.40
C MET A 1 -9.43 -3.97 -44.67
N ALA A 2 -9.39 -3.78 -43.36
CA ALA A 2 -10.43 -3.20 -42.52
C ALA A 2 -9.76 -2.83 -41.21
N SER A 3 -9.46 -1.54 -41.06
CA SER A 3 -8.87 -0.97 -39.86
C SER A 3 -9.92 -0.95 -38.75
N GLY A 4 -9.72 -1.74 -37.70
CA GLY A 4 -10.49 -1.67 -36.47
C GLY A 4 -10.16 -0.36 -35.76
N MET A 5 -11.08 0.59 -35.74
CA MET A 5 -11.06 1.77 -34.87
C MET A 5 -11.29 1.31 -33.44
N ASP A 6 -10.35 1.67 -32.58
CA ASP A 6 -10.40 1.49 -31.12
C ASP A 6 -11.54 2.38 -30.55
N PRO A 7 -12.57 1.85 -29.85
CA PRO A 7 -13.71 2.63 -29.37
C PRO A 7 -13.44 3.52 -28.15
N HIS A 8 -12.19 3.64 -27.67
CA HIS A 8 -11.85 4.37 -26.44
C HIS A 8 -11.17 5.74 -26.63
N SER A 9 -11.17 6.32 -27.84
CA SER A 9 -10.53 7.62 -28.13
C SER A 9 -11.54 8.76 -28.35
N GLN A 10 -12.66 8.82 -27.63
CA GLN A 10 -13.49 10.03 -27.66
C GLN A 10 -13.00 10.99 -26.57
N GLU A 11 -12.55 12.19 -26.98
CA GLU A 11 -12.29 13.29 -26.06
C GLU A 11 -13.56 13.64 -25.27
N PRO A 12 -13.50 13.77 -23.94
CA PRO A 12 -14.67 14.10 -23.13
C PRO A 12 -15.25 15.45 -23.54
N THR A 13 -16.55 15.50 -23.67
CA THR A 13 -17.27 16.71 -24.03
C THR A 13 -17.12 17.80 -22.98
N THR A 14 -17.31 19.08 -23.34
CA THR A 14 -17.20 20.23 -22.42
C THR A 14 -18.09 20.08 -21.17
N ARG A 15 -19.23 19.36 -21.29
CA ARG A 15 -20.12 19.06 -20.18
C ARG A 15 -19.52 18.01 -19.20
N GLU A 16 -18.82 17.03 -19.72
CA GLU A 16 -18.11 16.03 -18.89
C GLU A 16 -16.94 16.67 -18.17
N TRP A 17 -16.21 17.57 -18.82
CA TRP A 17 -15.17 18.38 -18.19
C TRP A 17 -15.70 19.21 -17.01
N LEU A 18 -16.82 19.88 -17.18
CA LEU A 18 -17.46 20.67 -16.12
C LEU A 18 -17.96 19.79 -14.96
N SER A 19 -18.46 18.58 -15.26
CA SER A 19 -18.90 17.61 -14.26
C SER A 19 -17.74 17.06 -13.43
N LEU A 20 -16.59 16.82 -14.05
CA LEU A 20 -15.35 16.39 -13.37
C LEU A 20 -14.80 17.48 -12.46
N LEU A 21 -14.75 18.74 -12.92
CA LEU A 21 -14.40 19.90 -12.09
C LEU A 21 -15.39 20.14 -10.96
N ALA A 22 -16.65 19.69 -11.14
CA ALA A 22 -17.72 19.85 -10.17
C ALA A 22 -17.72 18.82 -9.05
N ARG A 23 -16.94 17.74 -9.11
CA ARG A 23 -16.89 16.71 -8.06
C ARG A 23 -16.35 17.27 -6.74
N PRO A 24 -16.93 16.94 -5.59
CA PRO A 24 -16.44 17.35 -4.29
C PRO A 24 -15.06 16.68 -4.04
N GLY A 25 -14.09 17.43 -3.50
CA GLY A 25 -12.81 16.88 -3.07
C GLY A 25 -11.56 17.30 -3.85
N ILE A 26 -11.67 17.75 -5.11
CA ILE A 26 -10.51 18.10 -5.95
C ILE A 26 -9.72 19.34 -5.44
N GLY A 27 -10.26 20.06 -4.44
CA GLY A 27 -9.58 21.22 -3.82
C GLY A 27 -9.46 22.47 -4.71
N ILE A 28 -9.60 22.33 -6.03
CA ILE A 28 -9.51 23.43 -7.02
C ILE A 28 -10.60 24.48 -6.76
N LYS A 29 -11.81 24.06 -6.42
CA LYS A 29 -12.96 24.95 -6.18
C LYS A 29 -12.69 25.96 -5.09
N ARG A 30 -12.09 25.57 -3.98
CA ARG A 30 -11.79 26.48 -2.86
C ARG A 30 -10.83 27.59 -3.30
N TRP A 31 -9.85 27.28 -4.13
CA TRP A 31 -8.88 28.25 -4.62
C TRP A 31 -9.47 29.14 -5.72
N LEU A 32 -10.38 28.61 -6.56
CA LEU A 32 -11.15 29.43 -7.51
C LEU A 32 -12.06 30.43 -6.77
N VAL A 33 -12.71 29.98 -5.68
CA VAL A 33 -13.54 30.87 -4.84
C VAL A 33 -12.68 31.93 -4.16
N VAL A 34 -11.54 31.55 -3.57
CA VAL A 34 -10.59 32.49 -2.94
C VAL A 34 -10.07 33.48 -3.96
N GLY A 35 -9.71 33.04 -5.17
CA GLY A 35 -9.26 33.91 -6.26
C GLY A 35 -10.36 34.89 -6.72
N PHE A 36 -11.59 34.41 -6.86
CA PHE A 36 -12.73 35.26 -7.22
C PHE A 36 -13.03 36.31 -6.13
N VAL A 37 -13.03 35.91 -4.86
CA VAL A 37 -13.19 36.83 -3.72
C VAL A 37 -12.03 37.85 -3.68
N GLY A 38 -10.81 37.38 -3.90
CA GLY A 38 -9.62 38.27 -3.99
C GLY A 38 -9.75 39.31 -5.10
N LEU A 39 -10.22 38.91 -6.29
CA LEU A 39 -10.46 39.80 -7.41
C LEU A 39 -11.56 40.82 -7.12
N LEU A 40 -12.64 40.38 -6.47
CA LEU A 40 -13.76 41.27 -6.08
C LEU A 40 -13.31 42.32 -5.03
N ILE A 41 -12.48 41.91 -4.07
CA ILE A 41 -11.91 42.83 -3.09
C ILE A 41 -10.93 43.80 -3.78
N LEU A 42 -10.11 43.31 -4.71
CA LEU A 42 -9.18 44.13 -5.49
C LEU A 42 -9.92 45.20 -6.30
N THR A 43 -10.95 44.82 -7.06
CA THR A 43 -11.75 45.76 -7.86
C THR A 43 -12.47 46.80 -7.00
N THR A 44 -13.00 46.37 -5.84
CA THR A 44 -13.61 47.27 -4.85
C THR A 44 -12.58 48.28 -4.31
N GLY A 45 -11.37 47.81 -3.98
CA GLY A 45 -10.29 48.66 -3.49
C GLY A 45 -9.86 49.70 -4.51
N ILE A 46 -9.73 49.32 -5.80
CA ILE A 46 -9.39 50.22 -6.91
C ILE A 46 -10.52 51.28 -7.10
N ALA A 47 -11.80 50.85 -7.06
CA ALA A 47 -12.94 51.77 -7.15
C ALA A 47 -12.94 52.84 -6.03
N PHE A 48 -12.60 52.42 -4.80
CA PHE A 48 -12.43 53.33 -3.67
C PHE A 48 -11.26 54.29 -3.85
N ALA A 49 -10.12 53.79 -4.35
CA ALA A 49 -8.92 54.63 -4.58
C ALA A 49 -9.15 55.70 -5.65
N LEU A 50 -9.91 55.33 -6.69
CA LEU A 50 -10.21 56.24 -7.81
C LEU A 50 -11.43 57.14 -7.54
N SER A 51 -12.05 57.08 -6.36
CA SER A 51 -13.26 57.82 -5.97
C SER A 51 -14.40 57.70 -6.99
N VAL A 52 -14.48 56.54 -7.67
CA VAL A 52 -15.57 56.23 -8.62
C VAL A 52 -16.84 55.99 -7.81
N SER A 53 -17.91 56.72 -8.10
CA SER A 53 -19.23 56.52 -7.48
C SER A 53 -19.83 55.18 -7.87
N VAL A 54 -19.54 54.15 -7.09
CA VAL A 54 -20.22 52.88 -7.14
C VAL A 54 -21.31 52.94 -6.09
N THR A 55 -22.54 52.85 -6.54
CA THR A 55 -23.82 52.92 -5.78
C THR A 55 -23.70 53.06 -4.27
N ASP A 56 -24.28 54.13 -3.71
CA ASP A 56 -24.21 54.58 -2.30
C ASP A 56 -24.45 53.46 -1.25
N THR A 57 -25.16 52.41 -1.58
CA THR A 57 -25.48 51.29 -0.70
C THR A 57 -24.26 50.40 -0.33
N ILE A 58 -23.39 50.10 -1.29
CA ILE A 58 -22.18 49.27 -1.07
C ILE A 58 -21.14 50.05 -0.28
N VAL A 59 -21.05 51.37 -0.56
CA VAL A 59 -20.16 52.28 0.15
C VAL A 59 -20.56 52.44 1.61
N ASP A 60 -21.87 52.48 1.92
CA ASP A 60 -22.34 52.65 3.28
C ASP A 60 -22.19 51.40 4.16
N ILE A 61 -22.33 50.18 3.58
CA ILE A 61 -22.02 48.93 4.24
C ILE A 61 -20.50 48.80 4.53
N ALA A 62 -19.66 49.19 3.57
CA ALA A 62 -18.21 49.17 3.73
C ALA A 62 -17.71 50.23 4.73
N ARG A 63 -18.39 51.39 4.86
CA ARG A 63 -18.10 52.42 5.86
C ARG A 63 -18.36 51.96 7.28
N ARG A 64 -19.40 51.16 7.50
CA ARG A 64 -19.82 50.64 8.84
C ARG A 64 -18.93 49.49 9.32
N SER A 65 -18.33 48.71 8.40
CA SER A 65 -17.57 47.51 8.71
C SER A 65 -16.06 47.70 8.88
N THR A 66 -15.51 48.89 8.55
CA THR A 66 -14.05 49.07 8.55
C THR A 66 -13.61 50.05 9.66
N PHE A 67 -12.61 49.63 10.45
CA PHE A 67 -11.87 50.41 11.45
C PHE A 67 -11.23 51.71 10.90
N ALA A 68 -11.39 51.98 9.64
CA ALA A 68 -10.66 52.96 8.82
C ALA A 68 -11.39 54.32 8.65
N GLY A 69 -12.33 54.70 9.52
CA GLY A 69 -13.07 55.95 9.42
C GLY A 69 -12.23 57.21 9.47
N ARG A 70 -10.94 57.13 9.83
CA ARG A 70 -9.99 58.28 9.91
C ARG A 70 -8.97 58.31 8.77
N MET A 71 -8.99 57.36 7.82
CA MET A 71 -8.01 57.29 6.70
C MET A 71 -8.55 57.96 5.44
N SER A 72 -7.67 58.55 4.64
CA SER A 72 -8.05 59.10 3.31
C SER A 72 -8.58 58.00 2.37
N PRO A 73 -9.50 58.33 1.45
CA PRO A 73 -10.05 57.32 0.52
C PRO A 73 -9.00 56.56 -0.27
N VAL A 74 -7.91 57.23 -0.66
CA VAL A 74 -6.79 56.64 -1.41
C VAL A 74 -6.04 55.57 -0.58
N VAL A 75 -5.75 55.89 0.69
CA VAL A 75 -5.06 54.95 1.59
C VAL A 75 -5.95 53.73 1.87
N ARG A 76 -7.23 53.94 2.10
CA ARG A 76 -8.23 52.88 2.34
C ARG A 76 -8.37 52.00 1.11
N GLY A 77 -8.52 52.61 -0.06
CA GLY A 77 -8.59 51.90 -1.35
C GLY A 77 -7.33 51.09 -1.64
N GLY A 78 -6.17 51.68 -1.36
CA GLY A 78 -4.87 51.03 -1.54
C GLY A 78 -4.69 49.79 -0.65
N LEU A 79 -5.06 49.89 0.64
CA LEU A 79 -5.01 48.74 1.57
C LEU A 79 -5.97 47.62 1.15
N THR A 80 -7.21 47.99 0.77
CA THR A 80 -8.19 47.00 0.31
C THR A 80 -7.72 46.30 -0.98
N ALA A 81 -7.19 47.07 -1.94
CA ALA A 81 -6.63 46.53 -3.17
C ALA A 81 -5.43 45.59 -2.91
N ALA A 82 -4.54 45.97 -1.99
CA ALA A 82 -3.39 45.13 -1.60
C ALA A 82 -3.82 43.78 -1.01
N ILE A 83 -4.84 43.77 -0.15
CA ILE A 83 -5.40 42.53 0.41
C ILE A 83 -5.99 41.66 -0.71
N GLY A 84 -6.79 42.22 -1.60
CA GLY A 84 -7.37 41.52 -2.73
C GLY A 84 -6.33 40.95 -3.68
N LEU A 85 -5.27 41.69 -3.97
CA LEU A 85 -4.15 41.23 -4.80
C LEU A 85 -3.39 40.09 -4.13
N THR A 86 -3.13 40.19 -2.83
CA THR A 86 -2.46 39.12 -2.07
C THR A 86 -3.27 37.83 -2.11
N LEU A 87 -4.59 37.88 -1.90
CA LEU A 87 -5.46 36.71 -2.00
C LEU A 87 -5.47 36.09 -3.40
N ALA A 88 -5.51 36.96 -4.44
CA ALA A 88 -5.46 36.47 -5.82
C ALA A 88 -4.12 35.80 -6.16
N ILE A 89 -3.00 36.35 -5.70
CA ILE A 89 -1.66 35.75 -5.87
C ILE A 89 -1.57 34.41 -5.15
N ILE A 90 -2.03 34.32 -3.89
CA ILE A 90 -2.05 33.07 -3.13
C ILE A 90 -2.89 32.02 -3.84
N ALA A 91 -4.09 32.39 -4.30
CA ALA A 91 -4.97 31.47 -5.03
C ALA A 91 -4.33 30.96 -6.32
N THR A 92 -3.72 31.87 -7.11
CA THR A 92 -3.03 31.51 -8.36
C THR A 92 -1.82 30.60 -8.09
N TYR A 93 -1.02 30.93 -7.08
CA TYR A 93 0.13 30.09 -6.68
C TYR A 93 -0.30 28.70 -6.24
N MET A 94 -1.35 28.58 -5.44
CA MET A 94 -1.87 27.29 -4.98
C MET A 94 -2.49 26.47 -6.13
N LEU A 95 -3.18 27.15 -7.06
CA LEU A 95 -3.69 26.51 -8.28
C LEU A 95 -2.54 25.99 -9.15
N TYR A 96 -1.54 26.85 -9.40
CA TYR A 96 -0.34 26.47 -10.15
C TYR A 96 0.39 25.29 -9.49
N ARG A 97 0.58 25.31 -8.18
CA ARG A 97 1.22 24.22 -7.43
C ARG A 97 0.45 22.90 -7.57
N GLN A 98 -0.89 22.93 -7.53
CA GLN A 98 -1.71 21.73 -7.74
C GLN A 98 -1.60 21.20 -9.18
N LEU A 99 -1.62 22.09 -10.17
CA LEU A 99 -1.52 21.74 -11.58
C LEU A 99 -0.10 21.26 -11.97
N ALA A 100 0.94 21.97 -11.51
CA ALA A 100 2.34 21.62 -11.78
C ALA A 100 2.75 20.27 -11.16
N PHE A 101 2.19 19.92 -10.00
CA PHE A 101 2.43 18.64 -9.38
C PHE A 101 1.76 17.49 -10.18
N GLY A 102 0.56 17.71 -10.70
CA GLY A 102 -0.12 16.76 -11.58
C GLY A 102 0.61 16.52 -12.91
N ALA A 103 1.21 17.60 -13.49
CA ALA A 103 1.95 17.52 -14.76
C ALA A 103 3.29 16.79 -14.65
N ARG A 104 3.96 16.80 -13.49
CA ARG A 104 5.25 16.11 -13.28
C ARG A 104 5.14 14.59 -13.18
N TYR A 105 3.97 14.06 -12.84
CA TYR A 105 3.74 12.63 -12.60
C TYR A 105 2.77 11.97 -13.58
N GLY A 106 2.20 12.72 -14.54
CA GLY A 106 1.33 12.19 -15.59
C GLY A 106 2.14 11.63 -16.75
N GLN A 107 2.33 10.32 -16.81
CA GLN A 107 2.79 9.67 -18.05
C GLN A 107 1.59 9.46 -18.97
N GLY A 108 1.54 10.22 -20.06
CA GLY A 108 0.55 10.08 -21.12
C GLY A 108 -0.53 11.18 -21.14
N ASN A 109 -1.20 11.28 -22.29
CA ASN A 109 -2.21 12.29 -22.64
C ASN A 109 -3.54 12.21 -21.85
N GLN A 110 -3.61 11.43 -20.79
CA GLN A 110 -4.75 11.41 -19.87
C GLN A 110 -4.66 12.62 -18.95
N GLY A 111 -5.70 13.43 -18.98
CA GLY A 111 -5.69 14.79 -18.50
C GLY A 111 -5.31 14.91 -17.00
N ILE A 112 -4.64 16.02 -16.68
CA ILE A 112 -4.24 16.42 -15.30
C ILE A 112 -5.41 16.23 -14.30
N ILE A 113 -6.65 16.44 -14.73
CA ILE A 113 -7.87 16.29 -13.92
C ILE A 113 -8.13 14.82 -13.56
N GLU A 114 -7.90 13.90 -14.49
CA GLU A 114 -8.07 12.47 -14.24
C GLU A 114 -7.03 11.95 -13.24
N SER A 115 -5.78 12.40 -13.37
CA SER A 115 -4.72 12.10 -12.40
C SER A 115 -5.00 12.67 -11.01
N LEU A 116 -5.58 13.87 -10.93
CA LEU A 116 -6.01 14.48 -9.66
C LEU A 116 -7.22 13.76 -9.06
N ALA A 117 -8.18 13.34 -9.88
CA ALA A 117 -9.35 12.56 -9.41
C ALA A 117 -8.94 11.19 -8.88
N HIS A 118 -8.04 10.49 -9.57
CA HIS A 118 -7.46 9.23 -9.10
C HIS A 118 -6.68 9.39 -7.79
N ARG A 119 -5.90 10.46 -7.69
CA ARG A 119 -5.18 10.76 -6.45
C ARG A 119 -6.12 11.05 -5.28
N GLN A 120 -7.18 11.82 -5.52
CA GLN A 120 -8.20 12.10 -4.50
C GLN A 120 -8.92 10.82 -4.08
N ALA A 121 -9.31 9.97 -5.04
CA ALA A 121 -9.96 8.69 -4.74
C ALA A 121 -9.07 7.79 -3.86
N ARG A 122 -7.76 7.72 -4.13
CA ARG A 122 -6.81 6.97 -3.29
C ARG A 122 -6.63 7.56 -1.90
N SER A 123 -6.55 8.88 -1.78
CA SER A 123 -6.36 9.55 -0.46
C SER A 123 -7.57 9.44 0.46
N THR A 124 -8.72 9.01 -0.04
CA THR A 124 -9.94 8.70 0.72
C THR A 124 -10.27 7.21 0.70
N GLY A 125 -9.36 6.39 0.20
CA GLY A 125 -9.52 4.95 0.13
C GLY A 125 -9.48 4.29 1.51
N PRO A 126 -9.86 3.00 1.60
CA PRO A 126 -9.91 2.26 2.87
C PRO A 126 -8.51 2.04 3.46
N ASN A 127 -8.47 1.91 4.79
CA ASN A 127 -7.28 1.47 5.53
C ASN A 127 -7.14 -0.05 5.39
N ILE A 128 -6.17 -0.50 4.63
CA ILE A 128 -5.95 -1.93 4.42
C ILE A 128 -4.65 -2.36 5.09
N VAL A 129 -4.74 -3.37 5.94
CA VAL A 129 -3.58 -4.06 6.52
C VAL A 129 -3.34 -5.35 5.76
N ALA A 130 -2.20 -5.46 5.11
CA ALA A 130 -1.76 -6.66 4.40
C ALA A 130 -0.64 -7.34 5.19
N ILE A 131 -0.83 -8.61 5.59
CA ILE A 131 0.09 -9.36 6.47
C ILE A 131 0.71 -10.52 5.69
N GLY A 132 2.05 -10.61 5.71
CA GLY A 132 2.77 -11.68 5.02
C GLY A 132 4.26 -11.42 4.93
N GLY A 133 4.85 -11.77 3.77
CA GLY A 133 6.26 -11.56 3.44
C GLY A 133 6.53 -11.81 1.96
N GLY A 134 7.72 -11.46 1.53
CA GLY A 134 8.27 -11.81 0.23
C GLY A 134 7.48 -11.39 -1.00
N THR A 135 7.61 -12.20 -2.04
CA THR A 135 7.05 -11.93 -3.38
C THR A 135 5.52 -11.93 -3.39
N GLY A 136 4.87 -12.76 -2.58
CA GLY A 136 3.41 -12.84 -2.53
C GLY A 136 2.79 -11.54 -2.04
N LEU A 137 3.24 -11.06 -0.88
CA LEU A 137 2.76 -9.79 -0.31
C LEU A 137 3.07 -8.62 -1.24
N SER A 138 4.27 -8.54 -1.82
CA SER A 138 4.63 -7.47 -2.76
C SER A 138 3.72 -7.45 -4.01
N THR A 139 3.29 -8.61 -4.50
CA THR A 139 2.32 -8.73 -5.61
C THR A 139 0.95 -8.14 -5.22
N LEU A 140 0.46 -8.45 -4.03
CA LEU A 140 -0.79 -7.87 -3.51
C LEU A 140 -0.69 -6.34 -3.41
N LEU A 141 0.41 -5.83 -2.85
CA LEU A 141 0.64 -4.39 -2.66
C LEU A 141 0.69 -3.63 -4.00
N ARG A 142 1.29 -4.21 -5.05
CA ARG A 142 1.27 -3.65 -6.42
C ARG A 142 -0.15 -3.39 -6.92
N GLY A 143 -1.05 -4.32 -6.66
CA GLY A 143 -2.45 -4.15 -7.05
C GLY A 143 -3.18 -3.10 -6.21
N LEU A 144 -3.05 -3.18 -4.89
CA LEU A 144 -3.81 -2.32 -3.97
C LEU A 144 -3.36 -0.86 -3.97
N LYS A 145 -2.07 -0.55 -4.23
CA LYS A 145 -1.55 0.84 -4.26
C LYS A 145 -2.23 1.74 -5.31
N ALA A 146 -2.90 1.15 -6.31
CA ALA A 146 -3.67 1.91 -7.29
C ALA A 146 -4.99 2.44 -6.72
N HIS A 147 -5.48 1.89 -5.61
CA HIS A 147 -6.81 2.12 -5.08
C HIS A 147 -6.84 2.88 -3.74
N THR A 148 -5.80 2.75 -2.92
CA THR A 148 -5.69 3.47 -1.66
C THR A 148 -4.25 3.84 -1.35
N ASP A 149 -4.05 5.00 -0.70
CA ASP A 149 -2.77 5.42 -0.14
C ASP A 149 -2.62 4.95 1.34
N HIS A 150 -3.69 4.37 1.94
CA HIS A 150 -3.74 3.92 3.33
C HIS A 150 -3.43 2.42 3.47
N LEU A 151 -2.31 1.99 2.85
CA LEU A 151 -1.81 0.62 2.94
C LEU A 151 -0.80 0.48 4.08
N SER A 152 -0.95 -0.56 4.89
CA SER A 152 0.04 -0.98 5.88
C SER A 152 0.45 -2.42 5.59
N ALA A 153 1.66 -2.62 5.07
CA ALA A 153 2.26 -3.93 4.86
C ALA A 153 2.95 -4.38 6.15
N VAL A 154 2.41 -5.39 6.80
CA VAL A 154 3.03 -6.04 7.97
C VAL A 154 3.88 -7.20 7.47
N VAL A 155 5.19 -7.11 7.71
CA VAL A 155 6.18 -7.99 7.10
C VAL A 155 6.90 -8.79 8.16
N THR A 156 7.03 -10.10 7.93
CA THR A 156 7.79 -10.98 8.82
C THR A 156 9.26 -10.56 8.92
N VAL A 157 9.84 -10.80 10.09
CA VAL A 157 11.27 -10.60 10.37
C VAL A 157 11.98 -11.94 10.64
N ALA A 158 11.43 -13.05 10.15
CA ALA A 158 11.95 -14.38 10.39
C ALA A 158 12.90 -14.90 9.30
N ASP A 159 13.06 -14.16 8.16
CA ASP A 159 13.94 -14.53 7.03
C ASP A 159 15.39 -14.77 7.49
N ASP A 160 15.95 -15.90 7.12
CA ASP A 160 17.34 -16.28 7.39
C ASP A 160 18.12 -16.64 6.11
N GLY A 161 17.51 -16.39 4.95
CA GLY A 161 18.05 -16.77 3.66
C GLY A 161 18.99 -15.75 3.04
N GLY A 162 19.93 -16.22 2.25
CA GLY A 162 20.75 -15.45 1.32
C GLY A 162 21.43 -14.20 1.91
N SER A 163 21.21 -13.03 1.30
CA SER A 163 21.78 -11.74 1.73
C SER A 163 21.19 -11.24 3.06
N SER A 164 19.91 -11.50 3.31
CA SER A 164 19.23 -11.07 4.55
C SER A 164 19.76 -11.80 5.76
N GLY A 165 19.90 -13.14 5.67
CA GLY A 165 20.44 -13.96 6.74
C GLY A 165 21.87 -13.59 7.09
N ARG A 166 22.74 -13.36 6.08
CA ARG A 166 24.13 -12.92 6.33
C ARG A 166 24.20 -11.58 7.06
N LEU A 167 23.42 -10.58 6.65
CA LEU A 167 23.39 -9.28 7.31
C LEU A 167 22.84 -9.37 8.73
N ARG A 168 21.86 -10.24 8.95
CA ARG A 168 21.36 -10.55 10.27
C ARG A 168 22.45 -11.13 11.18
N ASP A 169 23.18 -12.12 10.70
CA ASP A 169 24.20 -12.81 11.50
C ASP A 169 25.47 -11.96 11.71
N GLU A 170 25.86 -11.16 10.70
CA GLU A 170 27.05 -10.31 10.76
C GLU A 170 26.82 -8.99 11.52
N LEU A 171 25.66 -8.34 11.30
CA LEU A 171 25.36 -7.01 11.86
C LEU A 171 24.36 -7.03 13.02
N GLY A 172 23.75 -8.18 13.33
CA GLY A 172 22.74 -8.30 14.38
C GLY A 172 21.43 -7.55 14.10
N ILE A 173 21.14 -7.24 12.83
CA ILE A 173 19.92 -6.52 12.43
C ILE A 173 18.79 -7.49 12.07
N ALA A 174 17.55 -6.99 12.11
CA ALA A 174 16.44 -7.76 11.55
C ALA A 174 16.58 -7.89 10.03
N PRO A 175 16.20 -9.05 9.43
CA PRO A 175 16.41 -9.32 8.01
C PRO A 175 15.61 -8.36 7.13
N PRO A 176 16.25 -7.63 6.19
CA PRO A 176 15.58 -6.58 5.43
C PRO A 176 14.93 -7.04 4.13
N GLY A 177 15.11 -8.31 3.70
CA GLY A 177 14.77 -8.79 2.36
C GLY A 177 13.32 -8.61 1.97
N ASP A 178 12.40 -9.08 2.80
CA ASP A 178 10.95 -9.00 2.56
C ASP A 178 10.44 -7.56 2.63
N ALA A 179 10.93 -6.79 3.61
CA ALA A 179 10.60 -5.38 3.73
C ALA A 179 11.06 -4.57 2.51
N ARG A 180 12.24 -4.87 1.97
CA ARG A 180 12.75 -4.29 0.72
C ARG A 180 11.81 -4.56 -0.47
N GLN A 181 11.33 -5.80 -0.60
CA GLN A 181 10.39 -6.16 -1.68
C GLN A 181 9.09 -5.36 -1.58
N CYS A 182 8.57 -5.16 -0.35
CA CYS A 182 7.38 -4.34 -0.11
C CYS A 182 7.62 -2.85 -0.41
N LEU A 183 8.79 -2.29 -0.05
CA LEU A 183 9.16 -0.92 -0.41
C LEU A 183 9.20 -0.71 -1.93
N ILE A 184 9.79 -1.65 -2.66
CA ILE A 184 9.82 -1.62 -4.14
C ILE A 184 8.39 -1.63 -4.68
N ALA A 185 7.56 -2.57 -4.23
CA ALA A 185 6.19 -2.73 -4.70
C ALA A 185 5.34 -1.48 -4.46
N LEU A 186 5.55 -0.76 -3.36
CA LEU A 186 4.82 0.45 -2.99
C LEU A 186 5.43 1.73 -3.56
N SER A 187 6.62 1.70 -4.17
CA SER A 187 7.24 2.90 -4.72
C SER A 187 6.51 3.41 -5.97
N GLU A 188 6.55 4.73 -6.20
CA GLU A 188 5.96 5.34 -7.40
C GLU A 188 6.77 5.02 -8.67
N SER A 189 8.08 4.95 -8.56
CA SER A 189 9.00 4.64 -9.65
C SER A 189 9.45 3.18 -9.61
N GLU A 190 8.51 2.25 -9.48
CA GLU A 190 8.76 0.82 -9.25
C GLU A 190 9.78 0.19 -10.21
N PRO A 191 9.71 0.38 -11.56
CA PRO A 191 10.66 -0.28 -12.45
C PRO A 191 12.13 0.16 -12.24
N LEU A 192 12.35 1.42 -11.90
CA LEU A 192 13.70 1.92 -11.58
C LEU A 192 14.15 1.41 -10.21
N MET A 193 13.25 1.49 -9.21
CA MET A 193 13.54 1.03 -7.85
C MET A 193 13.81 -0.47 -7.81
N GLU A 194 13.07 -1.27 -8.59
CA GLU A 194 13.32 -2.70 -8.72
C GLU A 194 14.72 -2.97 -9.27
N ARG A 195 15.13 -2.28 -10.33
CA ARG A 195 16.48 -2.44 -10.91
C ARG A 195 17.59 -2.06 -9.93
N VAL A 196 17.43 -0.97 -9.21
CA VAL A 196 18.43 -0.45 -8.26
C VAL A 196 18.47 -1.28 -6.99
N LEU A 197 17.33 -1.44 -6.32
CA LEU A 197 17.26 -2.12 -5.01
C LEU A 197 17.37 -3.64 -5.11
N SER A 198 17.14 -4.23 -6.29
CA SER A 198 17.35 -5.66 -6.53
C SER A 198 18.72 -5.97 -7.14
N TYR A 199 19.55 -4.94 -7.39
CA TYR A 199 20.91 -5.16 -7.87
C TYR A 199 21.69 -6.03 -6.88
N ARG A 200 22.30 -7.10 -7.41
CA ARG A 200 23.12 -8.02 -6.63
C ARG A 200 24.57 -7.90 -7.06
N PHE A 201 25.44 -7.70 -6.10
CA PHE A 201 26.88 -7.62 -6.36
C PHE A 201 27.40 -8.99 -6.83
N SER A 202 28.27 -8.97 -7.84
CA SER A 202 28.91 -10.18 -8.37
C SER A 202 29.81 -10.83 -7.32
N GLU A 203 30.00 -12.14 -7.43
CA GLU A 203 30.93 -12.88 -6.58
C GLU A 203 32.39 -12.41 -6.80
N GLY A 204 33.21 -12.54 -5.75
CA GLY A 204 34.62 -12.14 -5.79
C GLY A 204 34.96 -10.77 -5.21
N SER A 205 33.97 -9.97 -4.80
CA SER A 205 34.16 -8.75 -3.99
C SER A 205 33.74 -8.99 -2.55
N GLY A 206 34.20 -8.19 -1.59
CA GLY A 206 33.75 -8.24 -0.19
C GLY A 206 32.23 -8.06 -0.05
N LEU A 207 31.53 -7.53 -1.09
CA LEU A 207 30.08 -7.38 -1.16
C LEU A 207 29.41 -8.52 -1.96
N GLY A 208 30.18 -9.52 -2.43
CA GLY A 208 29.68 -10.58 -3.30
C GLY A 208 28.43 -11.27 -2.80
N GLY A 209 27.42 -11.38 -3.68
CA GLY A 209 26.12 -11.99 -3.37
C GLY A 209 25.21 -11.13 -2.51
N HIS A 210 25.63 -9.97 -1.96
CA HIS A 210 24.75 -9.04 -1.29
C HIS A 210 23.85 -8.29 -2.29
N ASN A 211 22.63 -7.99 -1.84
CA ASN A 211 21.70 -7.15 -2.57
C ASN A 211 21.87 -5.69 -2.12
N PHE A 212 21.94 -4.76 -3.09
CA PHE A 212 22.16 -3.34 -2.78
C PHE A 212 21.08 -2.77 -1.86
N GLY A 213 19.80 -3.10 -2.10
CA GLY A 213 18.72 -2.61 -1.26
C GLY A 213 18.78 -3.14 0.18
N ASN A 214 19.28 -4.37 0.37
CA ASN A 214 19.51 -4.90 1.72
C ASN A 214 20.66 -4.14 2.42
N LEU A 215 21.72 -3.81 1.72
CA LEU A 215 22.82 -2.99 2.25
C LEU A 215 22.37 -1.56 2.57
N LEU A 216 21.54 -0.95 1.72
CA LEU A 216 20.93 0.35 1.98
C LEU A 216 20.10 0.33 3.26
N LEU A 217 19.26 -0.68 3.44
CA LEU A 217 18.44 -0.82 4.65
C LEU A 217 19.31 -1.10 5.89
N ALA A 218 20.38 -1.90 5.75
CA ALA A 218 21.33 -2.12 6.85
C ALA A 218 22.00 -0.81 7.29
N ALA A 219 22.44 0.02 6.34
CA ALA A 219 23.00 1.34 6.64
C ALA A 219 21.97 2.27 7.31
N LEU A 220 20.72 2.23 6.85
CA LEU A 220 19.66 3.00 7.50
C LEU A 220 19.32 2.49 8.91
N VAL A 221 19.41 1.19 9.16
CA VAL A 221 19.26 0.63 10.52
C VAL A 221 20.37 1.15 11.45
N ASP A 222 21.60 1.22 10.95
CA ASP A 222 22.73 1.77 11.74
C ASP A 222 22.52 3.26 12.07
N ILE A 223 21.97 4.04 11.14
CA ILE A 223 21.68 5.48 11.32
C ILE A 223 20.49 5.72 12.25
N GLU A 224 19.41 4.98 12.07
CA GLU A 224 18.10 5.21 12.73
C GLU A 224 17.95 4.40 14.04
N GLY A 225 18.79 3.39 14.24
CA GLY A 225 18.83 2.53 15.42
C GLY A 225 18.00 1.26 15.34
N ASP A 226 16.96 1.18 14.48
CA ASP A 226 16.16 -0.01 14.29
C ASP A 226 15.56 -0.09 12.88
N LEU A 227 15.04 -1.28 12.51
CA LEU A 227 14.45 -1.53 11.19
C LEU A 227 13.17 -0.72 10.96
N HIS A 228 12.36 -0.45 11.99
CA HIS A 228 11.11 0.29 11.81
C HIS A 228 11.37 1.72 11.33
N HIS A 229 12.24 2.46 12.01
CA HIS A 229 12.62 3.82 11.63
C HIS A 229 13.42 3.86 10.32
N ALA A 230 14.27 2.86 10.10
CA ALA A 230 14.97 2.69 8.81
C ALA A 230 14.01 2.55 7.63
N LEU A 231 12.91 1.78 7.79
CA LEU A 231 11.89 1.64 6.76
C LEU A 231 11.08 2.93 6.54
N GLU A 232 10.81 3.71 7.60
CA GLU A 232 10.18 5.03 7.46
C GLU A 232 11.06 6.00 6.68
N SER A 233 12.37 6.01 6.95
CA SER A 233 13.33 6.85 6.24
C SER A 233 13.52 6.38 4.78
N ALA A 234 13.61 5.09 4.55
CA ALA A 234 13.62 4.52 3.21
C ALA A 234 12.35 4.87 2.42
N ALA A 235 11.17 4.81 3.06
CA ALA A 235 9.90 5.14 2.41
C ALA A 235 9.86 6.61 1.94
N LYS A 236 10.45 7.54 2.69
CA LYS A 236 10.58 8.96 2.30
C LYS A 236 11.52 9.11 1.11
N LEU A 237 12.69 8.44 1.12
CA LEU A 237 13.67 8.48 0.03
C LEU A 237 13.12 7.91 -1.28
N LEU A 238 12.33 6.84 -1.21
CA LEU A 238 11.82 6.08 -2.35
C LEU A 238 10.43 6.53 -2.80
N ILE A 239 9.85 7.54 -2.15
CA ILE A 239 8.49 8.05 -2.43
C ILE A 239 7.48 6.88 -2.44
N VAL A 240 7.43 6.15 -1.33
CA VAL A 240 6.58 4.98 -1.14
C VAL A 240 5.16 5.41 -0.79
N ARG A 241 4.15 4.72 -1.36
CA ARG A 241 2.75 4.88 -1.00
C ARG A 241 2.35 3.87 0.06
N GLY A 242 1.86 4.34 1.20
CA GLY A 242 1.56 3.48 2.33
C GLY A 242 2.76 3.31 3.27
N ARG A 243 2.75 2.25 4.09
CA ARG A 243 3.74 1.98 5.12
C ARG A 243 4.20 0.53 5.05
N VAL A 244 5.48 0.28 5.29
CA VAL A 244 6.04 -1.05 5.50
C VAL A 244 6.45 -1.17 6.96
N LEU A 245 5.86 -2.10 7.68
CA LEU A 245 5.99 -2.28 9.12
C LEU A 245 6.56 -3.67 9.42
N PRO A 246 7.74 -3.78 10.05
CA PRO A 246 8.22 -5.07 10.50
C PRO A 246 7.28 -5.60 11.58
N SER A 247 6.97 -6.88 11.57
CA SER A 247 6.03 -7.50 12.51
C SER A 247 6.50 -7.39 13.97
N SER A 248 7.81 -7.45 14.19
CA SER A 248 8.45 -7.28 15.49
C SER A 248 9.56 -6.25 15.41
N THR A 249 9.85 -5.62 16.53
CA THR A 249 11.06 -4.79 16.73
C THR A 249 12.26 -5.63 17.15
N SER A 250 12.05 -6.91 17.49
CA SER A 250 13.13 -7.83 17.88
C SER A 250 13.97 -8.25 16.68
N THR A 251 15.28 -8.16 16.79
CA THR A 251 16.24 -8.68 15.80
C THR A 251 16.50 -10.17 15.94
N LYS A 252 16.02 -10.78 17.04
CA LYS A 252 16.32 -12.17 17.42
C LYS A 252 15.26 -13.18 17.00
N MET A 253 14.12 -12.72 16.48
CA MET A 253 13.02 -13.63 16.12
C MET A 253 13.45 -14.61 15.05
N ARG A 254 13.36 -15.90 15.34
CA ARG A 254 13.49 -17.01 14.41
C ARG A 254 12.21 -17.85 14.46
N ILE A 255 12.02 -18.69 13.50
CA ILE A 255 10.95 -19.70 13.52
C ILE A 255 11.55 -21.08 13.64
N ALA A 256 10.88 -21.94 14.38
CA ALA A 256 11.22 -23.35 14.48
C ALA A 256 9.96 -24.19 14.30
N ALA A 257 10.13 -25.39 13.79
CA ALA A 257 9.02 -26.32 13.53
C ALA A 257 9.39 -27.75 13.94
N ARG A 258 8.34 -28.53 14.22
CA ARG A 258 8.43 -29.97 14.35
C ARG A 258 7.59 -30.62 13.25
N THR A 259 8.17 -31.57 12.54
CA THR A 259 7.46 -32.35 11.52
C THR A 259 6.65 -33.45 12.16
N ILE A 260 5.70 -34.04 11.40
CA ILE A 260 4.90 -35.20 11.85
C ILE A 260 5.80 -36.39 12.15
N SER A 261 6.93 -36.55 11.49
CA SER A 261 7.94 -37.59 11.77
C SER A 261 8.77 -37.31 13.03
N GLY A 262 8.59 -36.16 13.69
CA GLY A 262 9.28 -35.74 14.91
C GLY A 262 10.59 -34.97 14.69
N ASN A 263 10.98 -34.71 13.45
CA ASN A 263 12.18 -33.92 13.13
C ASN A 263 12.03 -32.48 13.56
N TYR A 264 13.11 -31.90 14.10
CA TYR A 264 13.19 -30.48 14.44
C TYR A 264 13.82 -29.70 13.27
N LEU A 265 13.15 -28.64 12.85
CA LEU A 265 13.61 -27.73 11.81
C LEU A 265 13.76 -26.33 12.41
N GLU A 266 14.90 -25.70 12.22
CA GLU A 266 15.16 -24.33 12.67
C GLU A 266 15.41 -23.42 11.47
N GLY A 267 14.74 -22.26 11.49
CA GLY A 267 14.87 -21.22 10.48
C GLY A 267 13.95 -21.39 9.28
N GLU A 268 13.72 -20.28 8.59
CA GLU A 268 12.86 -20.19 7.41
C GLU A 268 13.34 -21.13 6.29
N SER A 269 14.64 -21.06 5.99
CA SER A 269 15.24 -21.85 4.92
C SER A 269 15.08 -23.36 5.14
N SER A 270 15.25 -23.83 6.38
CA SER A 270 15.09 -25.25 6.71
C SER A 270 13.63 -25.70 6.61
N ILE A 271 12.70 -24.87 7.06
CA ILE A 271 11.25 -25.16 7.01
C ILE A 271 10.76 -25.13 5.56
N GLY A 272 11.16 -24.11 4.78
CA GLY A 272 10.73 -23.96 3.38
C GLY A 272 11.25 -25.05 2.42
N HIS A 273 12.31 -25.78 2.79
CA HIS A 273 12.89 -26.86 1.99
C HIS A 273 12.75 -28.25 2.64
N GLY A 274 12.13 -28.33 3.81
CA GLY A 274 12.08 -29.55 4.60
C GLY A 274 11.34 -30.72 3.95
N GLY A 275 10.36 -30.46 3.11
CA GLY A 275 9.60 -31.46 2.36
C GLY A 275 8.68 -32.36 3.20
N GLU A 276 8.64 -32.17 4.51
CA GLU A 276 7.83 -32.91 5.44
C GLU A 276 6.67 -32.08 5.99
N ALA A 277 5.54 -32.74 6.27
CA ALA A 277 4.39 -32.05 6.85
C ALA A 277 4.72 -31.54 8.28
N ILE A 278 4.39 -30.27 8.52
CA ILE A 278 4.62 -29.60 9.80
C ILE A 278 3.53 -29.98 10.80
N GLU A 279 3.94 -30.49 11.95
CA GLU A 279 3.05 -30.77 13.08
C GLU A 279 2.83 -29.50 13.93
N ASN A 280 3.91 -28.82 14.29
CA ASN A 280 3.88 -27.58 15.08
C ASN A 280 4.91 -26.59 14.59
N ILE A 281 4.58 -25.28 14.67
CA ILE A 281 5.48 -24.17 14.38
C ILE A 281 5.39 -23.14 15.50
N TRP A 282 6.52 -22.54 15.89
CA TRP A 282 6.60 -21.52 16.94
C TRP A 282 7.72 -20.52 16.65
N SER A 283 7.70 -19.38 17.35
CA SER A 283 8.79 -18.39 17.33
C SER A 283 9.80 -18.66 18.44
N GLU A 284 11.05 -18.36 18.16
CA GLU A 284 12.15 -18.33 19.13
C GLU A 284 12.79 -16.93 19.14
N PRO A 285 12.68 -16.20 20.28
CA PRO A 285 11.98 -16.55 21.52
C PRO A 285 10.44 -16.55 21.35
N PRO A 286 9.69 -17.26 22.24
CA PRO A 286 8.23 -17.39 22.11
C PRO A 286 7.44 -16.12 22.44
N ASP A 287 8.08 -15.18 23.14
CA ASP A 287 7.53 -13.92 23.64
C ASP A 287 8.00 -12.69 22.83
N CYS A 288 8.16 -12.86 21.53
CA CYS A 288 8.51 -11.76 20.64
C CYS A 288 7.52 -10.60 20.78
N GLU A 289 8.04 -9.41 21.04
CA GLU A 289 7.22 -8.21 21.13
C GLU A 289 6.75 -7.73 19.74
N PRO A 290 5.46 -7.43 19.59
CA PRO A 290 4.94 -6.87 18.35
C PRO A 290 5.42 -5.42 18.18
N ASN A 291 5.60 -5.00 16.93
CA ASN A 291 5.79 -3.59 16.63
C ASN A 291 4.50 -2.79 17.00
N PRO A 292 4.58 -1.76 17.86
CA PRO A 292 3.40 -0.98 18.26
C PRO A 292 2.68 -0.30 17.09
N ALA A 293 3.39 0.02 16.00
CA ALA A 293 2.79 0.58 14.79
C ALA A 293 1.90 -0.43 14.05
N VAL A 294 2.25 -1.73 14.11
CA VAL A 294 1.41 -2.82 13.57
C VAL A 294 0.11 -2.92 14.34
N LEU A 295 0.16 -2.88 15.67
CA LEU A 295 -1.04 -2.94 16.51
C LEU A 295 -1.97 -1.75 16.27
N ARG A 296 -1.41 -0.54 16.03
CA ARG A 296 -2.21 0.63 15.64
C ARG A 296 -2.85 0.42 14.27
N ALA A 297 -2.08 -0.03 13.28
CA ALA A 297 -2.58 -0.27 11.93
C ALA A 297 -3.75 -1.28 11.93
N ILE A 298 -3.65 -2.37 12.69
CA ILE A 298 -4.72 -3.38 12.81
C ILE A 298 -5.98 -2.79 13.45
N ARG A 299 -5.85 -1.95 14.49
CA ARG A 299 -7.02 -1.30 15.12
C ARG A 299 -7.73 -0.29 14.21
N GLU A 300 -6.98 0.37 13.32
CA GLU A 300 -7.47 1.39 12.40
C GLU A 300 -7.90 0.82 11.04
N ALA A 301 -7.76 -0.49 10.85
CA ALA A 301 -8.05 -1.15 9.59
C ALA A 301 -9.55 -1.20 9.29
N ASP A 302 -9.89 -1.02 8.02
CA ASP A 302 -11.21 -1.36 7.45
C ASP A 302 -11.22 -2.79 6.89
N LEU A 303 -10.02 -3.34 6.61
CA LEU A 303 -9.82 -4.66 6.04
C LEU A 303 -8.46 -5.22 6.43
N ILE A 304 -8.42 -6.50 6.79
CA ILE A 304 -7.18 -7.26 7.03
C ILE A 304 -7.05 -8.35 5.97
N VAL A 305 -5.94 -8.35 5.23
CA VAL A 305 -5.63 -9.36 4.22
C VAL A 305 -4.38 -10.12 4.63
N MET A 306 -4.46 -11.44 4.65
CA MET A 306 -3.36 -12.35 4.99
C MET A 306 -2.91 -13.09 3.73
N GLY A 307 -1.63 -12.98 3.41
CA GLY A 307 -1.06 -13.51 2.17
C GLY A 307 -1.37 -12.65 0.93
N PRO A 308 -1.18 -13.19 -0.31
CA PRO A 308 -0.59 -14.52 -0.58
C PRO A 308 0.88 -14.61 -0.17
N GLY A 309 1.40 -15.83 -0.15
CA GLY A 309 2.81 -16.10 0.19
C GLY A 309 2.98 -17.48 0.82
N SER A 310 4.19 -17.82 1.17
CA SER A 310 4.54 -19.02 1.91
C SER A 310 3.73 -19.11 3.21
N LEU A 311 3.01 -20.22 3.38
CA LEU A 311 2.12 -20.36 4.53
C LEU A 311 2.93 -20.35 5.85
N TYR A 312 3.93 -21.24 5.95
CA TYR A 312 4.70 -21.45 7.18
C TYR A 312 5.82 -20.43 7.37
N THR A 313 6.38 -19.90 6.28
CA THR A 313 7.58 -19.06 6.36
C THR A 313 7.32 -17.56 6.16
N SER A 314 6.22 -17.17 5.50
CA SER A 314 5.89 -15.76 5.28
C SER A 314 4.63 -15.28 5.99
N ILE A 315 3.57 -16.10 6.07
CA ILE A 315 2.29 -15.68 6.65
C ILE A 315 2.24 -15.98 8.15
N LEU A 316 2.36 -17.26 8.53
CA LEU A 316 2.24 -17.72 9.92
C LEU A 316 3.22 -17.05 10.88
N PRO A 317 4.48 -16.74 10.52
CA PRO A 317 5.42 -16.10 11.46
C PRO A 317 4.90 -14.81 12.09
N ASN A 318 4.10 -14.03 11.36
CA ASN A 318 3.50 -12.82 11.90
C ASN A 318 2.50 -13.13 13.04
N PHE A 319 1.83 -14.27 12.99
CA PHE A 319 0.82 -14.72 13.99
C PHE A 319 1.43 -15.51 15.15
N LEU A 320 2.70 -15.92 15.03
CA LEU A 320 3.45 -16.48 16.14
C LEU A 320 3.80 -15.42 17.18
N ILE A 321 3.69 -14.14 16.82
CA ILE A 321 3.81 -12.99 17.72
C ILE A 321 2.48 -12.81 18.46
N PRO A 322 2.41 -13.05 19.80
CA PRO A 322 1.13 -13.11 20.53
C PRO A 322 0.30 -11.84 20.40
N GLY A 323 0.94 -10.66 20.42
CA GLY A 323 0.24 -9.38 20.34
C GLY A 323 -0.42 -9.12 18.98
N ILE A 324 0.20 -9.57 17.86
CA ILE A 324 -0.40 -9.45 16.51
C ILE A 324 -1.56 -10.42 16.38
N ARG A 325 -1.36 -11.68 16.79
CA ARG A 325 -2.41 -12.69 16.79
C ARG A 325 -3.66 -12.20 17.51
N GLU A 326 -3.49 -11.69 18.73
CA GLU A 326 -4.63 -11.22 19.54
C GLU A 326 -5.29 -9.97 18.93
N ALA A 327 -4.52 -9.02 18.42
CA ALA A 327 -5.07 -7.85 17.76
C ALA A 327 -5.92 -8.21 16.52
N VAL A 328 -5.47 -9.17 15.71
CA VAL A 328 -6.24 -9.65 14.55
C VAL A 328 -7.46 -10.45 14.97
N ARG A 329 -7.36 -11.27 16.03
CA ARG A 329 -8.53 -12.00 16.58
C ARG A 329 -9.63 -11.06 17.04
N GLN A 330 -9.28 -9.98 17.75
CA GLN A 330 -10.21 -8.99 18.28
C GLN A 330 -10.77 -8.04 17.23
N ALA A 331 -10.12 -7.90 16.08
CA ALA A 331 -10.60 -7.05 15.00
C ALA A 331 -11.97 -7.54 14.50
N THR A 332 -12.91 -6.60 14.36
CA THR A 332 -14.29 -6.88 13.88
C THR A 332 -14.46 -6.71 12.38
N VAL A 333 -13.45 -6.17 11.71
CA VAL A 333 -13.43 -5.95 10.26
C VAL A 333 -13.27 -7.26 9.49
N PRO A 334 -13.63 -7.31 8.20
CA PRO A 334 -13.39 -8.48 7.36
C PRO A 334 -11.93 -8.92 7.38
N LYS A 335 -11.73 -10.23 7.53
CA LYS A 335 -10.43 -10.91 7.53
C LYS A 335 -10.37 -11.86 6.36
N LEU A 336 -9.51 -11.58 5.39
CA LEU A 336 -9.36 -12.34 4.16
C LEU A 336 -8.06 -13.13 4.19
N LEU A 337 -8.14 -14.44 3.94
CA LEU A 337 -6.96 -15.25 3.61
C LEU A 337 -6.90 -15.45 2.09
N VAL A 338 -5.76 -15.18 1.49
CA VAL A 338 -5.51 -15.42 0.07
C VAL A 338 -4.72 -16.70 -0.08
N CYS A 339 -5.35 -17.72 -0.68
CA CYS A 339 -4.70 -18.98 -1.00
C CYS A 339 -3.72 -18.81 -2.16
N ASN A 340 -2.58 -19.48 -2.10
CA ASN A 340 -1.67 -19.53 -3.24
C ASN A 340 -2.35 -20.19 -4.46
N VAL A 341 -1.97 -19.78 -5.66
CA VAL A 341 -2.52 -20.38 -6.90
C VAL A 341 -1.93 -21.75 -7.20
N ALA A 342 -0.75 -22.03 -6.65
CA ALA A 342 -0.05 -23.30 -6.78
C ALA A 342 0.66 -23.66 -5.47
N THR A 343 0.91 -24.93 -5.26
CA THR A 343 1.66 -25.45 -4.10
C THR A 343 3.12 -25.01 -4.15
N GLN A 344 3.77 -25.02 -3.00
CA GLN A 344 5.20 -24.74 -2.87
C GLN A 344 5.93 -26.06 -2.54
N PRO A 345 6.81 -26.55 -3.42
CA PRO A 345 7.62 -27.73 -3.15
C PRO A 345 8.41 -27.53 -1.85
N GLY A 346 8.44 -28.55 -1.01
CA GLY A 346 9.13 -28.52 0.28
C GLY A 346 8.34 -27.93 1.44
N GLU A 347 7.24 -27.22 1.18
CA GLU A 347 6.44 -26.57 2.24
C GLU A 347 4.97 -27.04 2.23
N THR A 348 4.25 -26.84 1.11
CA THR A 348 2.82 -27.13 1.03
C THR A 348 2.46 -28.25 0.04
N GLY A 349 3.45 -28.93 -0.53
CA GLY A 349 3.39 -30.14 -1.33
C GLY A 349 2.03 -30.49 -1.96
N ASP A 350 1.29 -31.41 -1.35
CA ASP A 350 0.00 -31.91 -1.83
C ASP A 350 -1.21 -31.23 -1.15
N MET A 351 -1.03 -30.09 -0.48
CA MET A 351 -2.12 -29.39 0.22
C MET A 351 -3.19 -28.89 -0.74
N SER A 352 -4.43 -29.22 -0.43
CA SER A 352 -5.61 -28.61 -1.04
C SER A 352 -5.84 -27.17 -0.52
N ALA A 353 -6.77 -26.44 -1.12
CA ALA A 353 -7.17 -25.13 -0.63
C ALA A 353 -7.70 -25.21 0.82
N GLU A 354 -8.50 -26.24 1.11
CA GLU A 354 -9.04 -26.47 2.46
C GLU A 354 -7.94 -26.80 3.47
N ASP A 355 -6.90 -27.52 3.07
CA ASP A 355 -5.75 -27.79 3.94
C ASP A 355 -5.01 -26.50 4.28
N HIS A 356 -4.80 -25.58 3.31
CA HIS A 356 -4.21 -24.28 3.56
C HIS A 356 -5.01 -23.46 4.58
N LEU A 357 -6.33 -23.43 4.45
CA LEU A 357 -7.20 -22.73 5.41
C LEU A 357 -7.12 -23.37 6.80
N ARG A 358 -7.19 -24.70 6.85
CA ARG A 358 -7.14 -25.47 8.11
C ARG A 358 -5.82 -25.27 8.84
N GLU A 359 -4.70 -25.37 8.12
CA GLU A 359 -3.37 -25.19 8.69
C GLU A 359 -3.13 -23.74 9.12
N PHE A 360 -3.62 -22.78 8.35
CA PHE A 360 -3.59 -21.37 8.77
C PHE A 360 -4.35 -21.17 10.09
N GLU A 361 -5.63 -21.58 10.17
CA GLU A 361 -6.45 -21.41 11.38
C GLU A 361 -5.90 -22.19 12.58
N ARG A 362 -5.34 -23.38 12.33
CA ARG A 362 -4.75 -24.24 13.36
C ARG A 362 -3.55 -23.56 14.04
N HIS A 363 -2.63 -22.99 13.28
CA HIS A 363 -1.39 -22.43 13.79
C HIS A 363 -1.49 -20.96 14.18
N SER A 364 -2.30 -20.16 13.47
CA SER A 364 -2.52 -18.74 13.80
C SER A 364 -3.53 -18.54 14.93
N HIS A 365 -4.46 -19.50 15.17
CA HIS A 365 -5.65 -19.33 16.00
C HIS A 365 -6.51 -18.12 15.58
N VAL A 366 -6.43 -17.70 14.31
CA VAL A 366 -7.22 -16.61 13.73
C VAL A 366 -8.23 -17.21 12.75
N PHE A 367 -9.50 -16.89 12.96
CA PHE A 367 -10.57 -17.30 12.05
C PHE A 367 -10.82 -16.21 11.02
N VAL A 368 -10.88 -16.62 9.76
CA VAL A 368 -11.14 -15.71 8.64
C VAL A 368 -12.63 -15.63 8.32
N SER A 369 -13.05 -14.49 7.76
CA SER A 369 -14.40 -14.31 7.24
C SER A 369 -14.51 -14.68 5.76
N HIS A 370 -13.43 -14.48 5.00
CA HIS A 370 -13.38 -14.75 3.57
C HIS A 370 -12.10 -15.52 3.21
N PHE A 371 -12.25 -16.46 2.29
CA PHE A 371 -11.15 -17.25 1.77
C PHE A 371 -11.13 -17.15 0.24
N LEU A 372 -10.06 -16.58 -0.31
CA LEU A 372 -9.91 -16.35 -1.73
C LEU A 372 -9.14 -17.49 -2.38
N VAL A 373 -9.75 -18.19 -3.32
CA VAL A 373 -9.18 -19.37 -3.99
C VAL A 373 -9.23 -19.19 -5.49
N ASN A 374 -8.12 -19.51 -6.18
CA ASN A 374 -8.08 -19.48 -7.64
C ASN A 374 -9.00 -20.56 -8.22
N SER A 375 -9.92 -20.17 -9.09
CA SER A 375 -10.85 -21.11 -9.76
C SER A 375 -10.42 -21.48 -11.17
N HIS A 376 -9.36 -20.83 -11.70
CA HIS A 376 -8.92 -21.06 -13.07
C HIS A 376 -7.94 -22.24 -13.12
N PRO A 377 -8.17 -23.23 -13.97
CA PRO A 377 -7.22 -24.32 -14.18
C PRO A 377 -5.88 -23.77 -14.67
N LEU A 378 -4.79 -24.26 -14.10
CA LEU A 378 -3.44 -23.89 -14.49
C LEU A 378 -2.77 -25.06 -15.21
N GLU A 379 -2.25 -24.81 -16.39
CA GLU A 379 -1.41 -25.80 -17.10
C GLU A 379 0.04 -25.63 -16.62
N ILE A 380 0.37 -26.25 -15.47
CA ILE A 380 1.71 -26.23 -14.91
C ILE A 380 2.46 -27.45 -15.45
N HIS A 381 3.63 -27.23 -16.06
CA HIS A 381 4.49 -28.32 -16.48
C HIS A 381 5.04 -29.08 -15.27
N SER A 382 4.98 -30.40 -15.31
CA SER A 382 5.35 -31.29 -14.19
C SER A 382 6.81 -31.15 -13.71
N GLU A 383 7.69 -30.58 -14.54
CA GLU A 383 9.10 -30.35 -14.19
C GLU A 383 9.29 -29.29 -13.09
N VAL A 384 8.28 -28.46 -12.80
CA VAL A 384 8.37 -27.40 -11.80
C VAL A 384 8.09 -27.91 -10.38
N GLY A 385 7.56 -29.13 -10.23
CA GLY A 385 7.22 -29.73 -8.94
C GLY A 385 6.11 -29.00 -8.18
N GLN A 386 5.35 -28.12 -8.86
CA GLN A 386 4.23 -27.38 -8.31
C GLN A 386 2.91 -27.96 -8.86
N THR A 387 1.88 -28.00 -8.04
CA THR A 387 0.53 -28.40 -8.45
C THR A 387 -0.45 -27.23 -8.28
N PRO A 388 -1.45 -27.07 -9.19
CA PRO A 388 -2.48 -26.05 -9.02
C PRO A 388 -3.29 -26.30 -7.74
N ILE A 389 -3.55 -25.24 -6.99
CA ILE A 389 -4.48 -25.29 -5.86
C ILE A 389 -5.82 -24.81 -6.35
N LEU A 390 -6.78 -25.73 -6.43
CA LEU A 390 -8.15 -25.44 -6.86
C LEU A 390 -9.12 -25.61 -5.68
N PRO A 391 -10.30 -24.95 -5.75
CA PRO A 391 -11.34 -25.16 -4.78
C PRO A 391 -11.76 -26.63 -4.80
N SER A 392 -11.89 -27.27 -3.64
CA SER A 392 -12.45 -28.60 -3.55
C SER A 392 -13.95 -28.57 -3.82
N ARG A 393 -14.47 -29.72 -4.25
CA ARG A 393 -15.91 -29.97 -4.38
C ARG A 393 -16.54 -30.38 -3.05
N SER A 394 -15.76 -30.52 -2.01
CA SER A 394 -16.18 -30.98 -0.68
C SER A 394 -16.69 -29.80 0.17
N ASN A 395 -17.80 -29.98 0.88
CA ASN A 395 -18.35 -29.01 1.85
C ASN A 395 -17.56 -28.99 3.18
N SER A 396 -16.24 -29.18 3.14
CA SER A 396 -15.41 -29.28 4.34
C SER A 396 -15.01 -27.93 4.93
N ILE A 397 -15.30 -26.82 4.24
CA ILE A 397 -15.05 -25.47 4.76
C ILE A 397 -16.21 -25.08 5.69
N ARG A 398 -15.85 -24.47 6.82
CA ARG A 398 -16.80 -24.01 7.83
C ARG A 398 -17.83 -23.05 7.22
N GLU A 399 -19.13 -23.20 7.52
CA GLU A 399 -20.23 -22.38 6.98
C GLU A 399 -20.04 -20.86 7.23
N ALA A 400 -19.31 -20.50 8.27
CA ALA A 400 -19.03 -19.10 8.61
C ALA A 400 -17.95 -18.44 7.71
N VAL A 401 -17.33 -19.19 6.75
CA VAL A 401 -16.31 -18.66 5.84
C VAL A 401 -16.89 -18.53 4.44
N THR A 402 -16.90 -17.32 3.92
CA THR A 402 -17.27 -17.05 2.53
C THR A 402 -16.12 -17.38 1.59
N VAL A 403 -16.27 -18.41 0.76
CA VAL A 403 -15.27 -18.78 -0.25
C VAL A 403 -15.48 -17.92 -1.50
N VAL A 404 -14.49 -17.12 -1.85
CA VAL A 404 -14.49 -16.26 -3.04
C VAL A 404 -13.63 -16.90 -4.11
N GLN A 405 -14.26 -17.33 -5.20
CA GLN A 405 -13.60 -17.97 -6.32
C GLN A 405 -13.49 -17.03 -7.51
N ALA A 406 -12.28 -16.83 -8.02
CA ALA A 406 -12.03 -16.03 -9.24
C ALA A 406 -10.72 -16.47 -9.91
N ASN A 407 -10.48 -15.96 -11.11
CA ASN A 407 -9.20 -16.16 -11.78
C ASN A 407 -8.17 -15.16 -11.24
N PHE A 408 -7.26 -15.64 -10.41
CA PHE A 408 -6.19 -14.85 -9.81
C PHE A 408 -4.82 -15.06 -10.47
N SER A 409 -4.69 -16.01 -11.39
CA SER A 409 -3.39 -16.33 -12.00
C SER A 409 -2.88 -15.22 -12.92
N ASP A 410 -1.58 -14.98 -12.86
CA ASP A 410 -0.86 -14.11 -13.80
C ASP A 410 -0.71 -14.84 -15.14
N PRO A 411 -1.13 -14.26 -16.27
CA PRO A 411 -1.04 -14.90 -17.57
C PRO A 411 0.38 -15.16 -18.07
N THR A 412 1.38 -14.44 -17.51
CA THR A 412 2.81 -14.61 -17.88
C THR A 412 3.57 -15.49 -16.91
N ARG A 413 3.14 -15.55 -15.65
CA ARG A 413 3.72 -16.36 -14.58
C ARG A 413 2.63 -17.12 -13.87
N ILE A 414 2.15 -18.18 -14.49
CA ILE A 414 0.92 -18.90 -14.11
C ILE A 414 0.86 -19.38 -12.65
N THR A 415 2.01 -19.57 -12.00
CA THR A 415 2.09 -19.94 -10.59
C THR A 415 2.06 -18.73 -9.62
N HIS A 416 1.90 -17.51 -10.16
CA HIS A 416 1.84 -16.27 -9.41
C HIS A 416 0.46 -15.64 -9.54
N HIS A 417 0.14 -14.75 -8.59
CA HIS A 417 -1.08 -13.96 -8.65
C HIS A 417 -0.94 -12.77 -9.60
N ASP A 418 -2.03 -12.48 -10.33
CA ASP A 418 -2.18 -11.21 -11.05
C ASP A 418 -2.56 -10.10 -10.04
N PRO A 419 -1.73 -9.06 -9.88
CA PRO A 419 -1.96 -8.02 -8.88
C PRO A 419 -3.27 -7.25 -9.10
N VAL A 420 -3.67 -7.02 -10.35
CA VAL A 420 -4.87 -6.23 -10.67
C VAL A 420 -6.15 -7.03 -10.39
N ARG A 421 -6.19 -8.30 -10.81
CA ARG A 421 -7.33 -9.19 -10.57
C ARG A 421 -7.53 -9.43 -9.08
N LEU A 422 -6.44 -9.69 -8.35
CA LEU A 422 -6.47 -9.92 -6.91
C LEU A 422 -6.99 -8.68 -6.16
N ALA A 423 -6.42 -7.51 -6.43
CA ALA A 423 -6.84 -6.26 -5.79
C ALA A 423 -8.31 -5.94 -6.06
N ARG A 424 -8.78 -6.09 -7.30
CA ARG A 424 -10.19 -5.86 -7.67
C ARG A 424 -11.13 -6.75 -6.87
N THR A 425 -10.80 -8.04 -6.75
CA THR A 425 -11.65 -8.98 -6.00
C THR A 425 -11.68 -8.63 -4.51
N ILE A 426 -10.55 -8.30 -3.91
CA ILE A 426 -10.46 -7.87 -2.50
C ILE A 426 -11.32 -6.64 -2.24
N LEU A 427 -11.25 -5.64 -3.11
CA LEU A 427 -12.06 -4.42 -2.97
C LEU A 427 -13.56 -4.67 -3.16
N ASN A 428 -13.93 -5.61 -4.05
CA ASN A 428 -15.32 -6.03 -4.19
C ASN A 428 -15.84 -6.71 -2.92
N VAL A 429 -15.03 -7.52 -2.26
CA VAL A 429 -15.39 -8.11 -0.95
C VAL A 429 -15.64 -7.00 0.08
N LEU A 430 -14.74 -6.02 0.17
CA LEU A 430 -14.89 -4.89 1.11
C LEU A 430 -16.15 -4.06 0.83
N SER A 431 -16.52 -3.85 -0.44
CA SER A 431 -17.71 -3.08 -0.80
C SER A 431 -19.04 -3.80 -0.51
N ASN A 432 -19.01 -5.11 -0.31
CA ASN A 432 -20.18 -5.96 -0.05
C ASN A 432 -20.28 -6.42 1.41
N ALA A 433 -19.29 -6.10 2.24
CA ALA A 433 -19.25 -6.40 3.67
C ALA A 433 -19.79 -5.23 4.50
#